data_c0435498f3bbc8e2b9d34efca2f8e6e2
#
_entry.id   c0435498f3bbc8e2b9d34efca2f8e6e2
#
_cell.length_a   1.000
_cell.length_b   1.000
_cell.length_c   1.000
_cell.angle_alpha   90.00
_cell.angle_beta   90.00
_cell.angle_gamma   90.00
#
_symmetry.space_group_name_H-M   'P 1'
#
loop_
_entity.id
_entity.type
_entity.pdbx_description
1 polymer ?
#
loop_
_entity_poly.entity_id
_entity_poly.type
_entity_poly.pdbx_seq_one_letter_code
_entity_poly.pdbx_strand_id
1 'polypeptide(L)'
;ILKPLHLRHSGYDYLALKDSNKTTGYLQYGSGGFTKANPVHPSILYTTGALYSTTGDLYKWHQALMGNRFLSAASIQLLYTPYSGRYGYGWQIDSLYNKKRVSHSGNVAGFKSHINRIPEDDICVIILSNSMNSQPGQLSMICMAILYQQPYQLPVEKKYIKLNDDILRQYTGLYLFNPQLSMAFTLDKHQ
;
A
#
# COMPACT_ATOMS: atom_id res chain seq x y z
N ILE A 1 -11.78 6.44 17.73
CA ILE A 1 -10.67 6.94 16.92
C ILE A 1 -11.14 8.12 16.08
N LEU A 2 -12.07 7.92 15.12
CA LEU A 2 -12.38 8.94 14.11
C LEU A 2 -12.89 10.27 14.73
N LYS A 3 -13.91 10.21 15.60
CA LYS A 3 -14.49 11.41 16.21
C LYS A 3 -13.52 12.15 17.14
N PRO A 4 -12.87 11.50 18.11
CA PRO A 4 -11.94 12.18 19.02
C PRO A 4 -10.74 12.83 18.34
N LEU A 5 -10.29 12.27 17.19
CA LEU A 5 -9.17 12.79 16.41
C LEU A 5 -9.60 13.71 15.27
N HIS A 6 -10.90 14.01 15.16
CA HIS A 6 -11.45 14.83 14.08
C HIS A 6 -11.07 14.35 12.67
N LEU A 7 -11.04 13.02 12.45
CA LEU A 7 -10.80 12.41 11.15
C LEU A 7 -12.10 12.45 10.33
N ARG A 8 -12.42 13.63 9.79
CA ARG A 8 -13.73 13.91 9.17
C ARG A 8 -13.89 13.28 7.78
N HIS A 9 -12.77 12.94 7.14
CA HIS A 9 -12.73 12.34 5.81
C HIS A 9 -12.27 10.88 5.87
N SER A 10 -12.47 10.23 7.01
CA SER A 10 -12.15 8.83 7.22
C SER A 10 -13.37 8.07 7.71
N GLY A 11 -13.52 6.84 7.27
CA GLY A 11 -14.63 6.00 7.68
C GLY A 11 -14.50 4.58 7.17
N TYR A 12 -15.54 3.85 7.44
CA TYR A 12 -15.75 2.49 6.97
C TYR A 12 -16.85 2.50 5.88
N ASP A 13 -16.84 1.55 4.98
CA ASP A 13 -17.78 1.45 3.87
C ASP A 13 -17.67 2.58 2.84
N TYR A 14 -16.63 2.47 2.03
CA TYR A 14 -16.40 3.36 0.90
C TYR A 14 -17.55 3.35 -0.12
N LEU A 15 -18.32 2.25 -0.23
CA LEU A 15 -19.43 2.17 -1.19
C LEU A 15 -20.58 3.10 -0.81
N ALA A 16 -20.89 3.19 0.48
CA ALA A 16 -21.94 4.07 1.01
C ALA A 16 -21.52 5.55 1.05
N LEU A 17 -20.23 5.86 0.85
CA LEU A 17 -19.74 7.24 0.89
C LEU A 17 -20.38 8.06 -0.24
N LYS A 18 -21.10 9.12 0.14
CA LYS A 18 -21.71 10.12 -0.75
C LYS A 18 -20.90 11.41 -0.72
N ASP A 19 -19.71 11.40 -1.29
CA ASP A 19 -18.83 12.53 -1.36
C ASP A 19 -18.49 12.81 -2.84
N SER A 20 -18.60 14.04 -3.28
CA SER A 20 -18.24 14.44 -4.65
C SER A 20 -16.75 14.25 -4.95
N ASN A 21 -15.91 14.25 -3.91
CA ASN A 21 -14.47 14.01 -4.02
C ASN A 21 -14.09 12.53 -3.91
N LYS A 22 -15.08 11.64 -3.89
CA LYS A 22 -14.85 10.20 -3.86
C LYS A 22 -14.02 9.75 -5.06
N THR A 23 -12.83 9.24 -4.80
CA THR A 23 -11.89 8.81 -5.83
C THR A 23 -12.31 7.49 -6.47
N THR A 24 -12.17 7.34 -7.77
CA THR A 24 -12.36 6.07 -8.48
C THR A 24 -11.04 5.30 -8.55
N GLY A 25 -11.07 4.00 -8.25
CA GLY A 25 -9.93 3.11 -8.40
C GLY A 25 -9.80 2.58 -9.83
N TYR A 26 -8.56 2.35 -10.27
CA TYR A 26 -8.25 1.92 -11.63
C TYR A 26 -7.31 0.71 -11.66
N LEU A 27 -7.52 -0.10 -12.69
CA LEU A 27 -6.67 -1.23 -13.11
C LEU A 27 -6.04 -0.88 -14.46
N GLN A 28 -4.86 -1.42 -14.70
CA GLN A 28 -4.20 -1.35 -16.02
C GLN A 28 -3.56 -2.71 -16.30
N TYR A 29 -3.87 -3.29 -17.43
CA TYR A 29 -3.30 -4.55 -17.89
C TYR A 29 -2.45 -4.32 -19.14
N GLY A 30 -1.19 -4.75 -19.08
CA GLY A 30 -0.24 -4.56 -20.17
C GLY A 30 -0.07 -3.08 -20.57
N SER A 31 -0.01 -2.81 -21.87
CA SER A 31 0.07 -1.47 -22.47
C SER A 31 -1.30 -0.81 -22.67
N GLY A 32 -2.39 -1.49 -22.27
CA GLY A 32 -3.74 -0.96 -22.38
C GLY A 32 -4.00 0.27 -21.51
N GLY A 33 -5.11 0.93 -21.74
CA GLY A 33 -5.55 2.07 -20.93
C GLY A 33 -6.03 1.66 -19.53
N PHE A 34 -6.34 2.65 -18.72
CA PHE A 34 -6.92 2.42 -17.40
C PHE A 34 -8.38 1.98 -17.49
N THR A 35 -8.72 0.90 -16.80
CA THR A 35 -10.08 0.40 -16.62
C THR A 35 -10.54 0.68 -15.19
N LYS A 36 -11.79 1.09 -15.01
CA LYS A 36 -12.36 1.29 -13.68
C LYS A 36 -12.38 -0.04 -12.92
N ALA A 37 -11.86 -0.05 -11.71
CA ALA A 37 -11.91 -1.23 -10.86
C ALA A 37 -13.33 -1.47 -10.34
N ASN A 38 -13.75 -2.73 -10.30
CA ASN A 38 -14.98 -3.11 -9.62
C ASN A 38 -14.80 -2.95 -8.12
N PRO A 39 -15.69 -2.23 -7.43
CA PRO A 39 -15.58 -2.03 -6.00
C PRO A 39 -15.81 -3.34 -5.25
N VAL A 40 -15.06 -3.53 -4.17
CA VAL A 40 -15.22 -4.68 -3.26
C VAL A 40 -16.20 -4.30 -2.15
N HIS A 41 -17.16 -5.18 -1.88
CA HIS A 41 -18.10 -4.94 -0.80
C HIS A 41 -17.39 -5.02 0.56
N PRO A 42 -17.67 -4.09 1.51
CA PRO A 42 -16.98 -4.03 2.80
C PRO A 42 -17.05 -5.32 3.61
N SER A 43 -18.14 -6.10 3.48
CA SER A 43 -18.29 -7.39 4.17
C SER A 43 -17.23 -8.44 3.78
N ILE A 44 -16.64 -8.35 2.59
CA ILE A 44 -15.57 -9.25 2.14
C ILE A 44 -14.26 -8.92 2.87
N LEU A 45 -14.00 -7.63 3.07
CA LEU A 45 -12.78 -7.14 3.73
C LEU A 45 -12.88 -7.19 5.25
N TYR A 46 -14.11 -7.02 5.77
CA TYR A 46 -14.44 -7.04 7.20
C TYR A 46 -13.38 -6.29 8.04
N THR A 47 -12.71 -6.99 8.98
CA THR A 47 -11.71 -6.39 9.86
C THR A 47 -10.32 -6.22 9.22
N THR A 48 -10.10 -6.73 8.02
CA THR A 48 -8.81 -6.64 7.33
C THR A 48 -8.62 -5.34 6.55
N GLY A 49 -9.71 -4.55 6.35
CA GLY A 49 -9.63 -3.33 5.55
C GLY A 49 -10.96 -2.58 5.48
N ALA A 50 -11.33 -2.13 4.29
CA ALA A 50 -12.54 -1.34 3.98
C ALA A 50 -12.56 0.07 4.61
N LEU A 51 -11.48 0.53 5.21
CA LEU A 51 -11.35 1.91 5.65
C LEU A 51 -10.99 2.81 4.47
N TYR A 52 -11.65 3.96 4.38
CA TYR A 52 -11.23 5.05 3.50
C TYR A 52 -10.69 6.22 4.34
N SER A 53 -9.79 6.98 3.77
CA SER A 53 -9.17 8.13 4.42
C SER A 53 -8.57 9.10 3.41
N THR A 54 -8.00 10.18 3.92
CA THR A 54 -7.17 11.14 3.20
C THR A 54 -5.79 11.22 3.84
N THR A 55 -4.81 11.75 3.11
CA THR A 55 -3.46 11.99 3.65
C THR A 55 -3.51 12.90 4.88
N GLY A 56 -4.38 13.92 4.87
CA GLY A 56 -4.55 14.84 6.01
C GLY A 56 -5.07 14.14 7.27
N ASP A 57 -6.06 13.25 7.14
CA ASP A 57 -6.57 12.50 8.30
C ASP A 57 -5.57 11.44 8.78
N LEU A 58 -4.86 10.78 7.87
CA LEU A 58 -3.77 9.86 8.24
C LEU A 58 -2.61 10.57 8.93
N TYR A 59 -2.33 11.83 8.56
CA TYR A 59 -1.34 12.63 9.27
C TYR A 59 -1.80 12.99 10.70
N LYS A 60 -3.08 13.35 10.90
CA LYS A 60 -3.63 13.51 12.25
C LYS A 60 -3.54 12.23 13.08
N TRP A 61 -3.76 11.06 12.45
CA TRP A 61 -3.54 9.77 13.07
C TRP A 61 -2.08 9.56 13.48
N HIS A 62 -1.14 9.89 12.58
CA HIS A 62 0.28 9.88 12.93
C HIS A 62 0.58 10.75 14.15
N GLN A 63 0.10 12.02 14.17
CA GLN A 63 0.30 12.94 15.28
C GLN A 63 -0.30 12.42 16.59
N ALA A 64 -1.47 11.77 16.53
CA ALA A 64 -2.10 11.17 17.71
C ALA A 64 -1.26 10.04 18.32
N LEU A 65 -0.47 9.33 17.51
CA LEU A 65 0.43 8.26 17.92
C LEU A 65 1.81 8.78 18.39
N MET A 66 2.14 10.06 18.17
CA MET A 66 3.40 10.67 18.64
C MET A 66 3.35 11.11 20.10
N GLY A 67 2.17 11.28 20.66
CA GLY A 67 1.98 11.72 22.03
C GLY A 67 1.20 10.72 22.89
N ASN A 68 1.26 10.89 24.21
CA ASN A 68 0.53 10.03 25.16
C ASN A 68 -0.91 10.48 25.42
N ARG A 69 -1.45 11.37 24.58
CA ARG A 69 -2.79 11.95 24.81
C ARG A 69 -3.92 11.01 24.39
N PHE A 70 -3.66 10.19 23.36
CA PHE A 70 -4.67 9.30 22.78
C PHE A 70 -4.51 7.85 23.27
N LEU A 71 -3.27 7.38 23.33
CA LEU A 71 -2.88 6.08 23.89
C LEU A 71 -1.83 6.28 24.97
N SER A 72 -1.81 5.41 25.97
CA SER A 72 -0.76 5.40 26.98
C SER A 72 0.60 5.06 26.37
N ALA A 73 1.69 5.47 27.00
CA ALA A 73 3.05 5.11 26.60
C ALA A 73 3.23 3.58 26.49
N ALA A 74 2.67 2.82 27.41
CA ALA A 74 2.70 1.36 27.38
C ALA A 74 1.97 0.79 26.15
N SER A 75 0.81 1.36 25.79
CA SER A 75 0.07 0.96 24.60
C SER A 75 0.83 1.30 23.30
N ILE A 76 1.48 2.46 23.24
CA ILE A 76 2.33 2.85 22.10
C ILE A 76 3.53 1.90 22.00
N GLN A 77 4.15 1.56 23.12
CA GLN A 77 5.24 0.59 23.13
C GLN A 77 4.79 -0.78 22.59
N LEU A 78 3.62 -1.27 23.02
CA LEU A 78 3.06 -2.51 22.50
C LEU A 78 2.79 -2.45 20.99
N LEU A 79 2.23 -1.34 20.49
CA LEU A 79 1.99 -1.15 19.05
C LEU A 79 3.25 -1.36 18.24
N TYR A 80 4.40 -0.90 18.73
CA TYR A 80 5.68 -0.92 18.01
C TYR A 80 6.64 -2.00 18.51
N THR A 81 6.11 -3.00 19.21
CA THR A 81 6.86 -4.21 19.59
C THR A 81 6.44 -5.34 18.67
N PRO A 82 7.37 -6.01 17.96
CA PRO A 82 7.05 -7.16 17.15
C PRO A 82 6.48 -8.30 18.02
N TYR A 83 5.31 -8.80 17.64
CA TYR A 83 4.68 -9.94 18.30
C TYR A 83 4.87 -11.23 17.52
N SER A 84 4.75 -11.16 16.19
CA SER A 84 5.00 -12.30 15.30
C SER A 84 5.84 -11.84 14.12
N GLY A 85 7.01 -12.44 13.94
CA GLY A 85 7.97 -12.01 12.93
C GLY A 85 8.35 -10.53 13.10
N ARG A 86 8.03 -9.72 12.10
CA ARG A 86 8.22 -8.26 12.10
C ARG A 86 6.91 -7.48 12.26
N TYR A 87 5.87 -8.10 12.80
CA TYR A 87 4.54 -7.50 12.86
C TYR A 87 4.10 -7.29 14.32
N GLY A 88 3.72 -6.06 14.65
CA GLY A 88 3.10 -5.66 15.90
C GLY A 88 1.58 -5.51 15.76
N TYR A 89 0.98 -4.63 16.51
CA TYR A 89 -0.46 -4.37 16.44
C TYR A 89 -0.80 -3.44 15.28
N GLY A 90 -0.99 -4.02 14.07
CA GLY A 90 -1.33 -3.29 12.84
C GLY A 90 -0.15 -2.59 12.17
N TRP A 91 1.09 -2.89 12.55
CA TRP A 91 2.30 -2.29 12.00
C TRP A 91 3.34 -3.32 11.66
N GLN A 92 3.95 -3.18 10.50
CA GLN A 92 5.24 -3.79 10.17
C GLN A 92 6.34 -2.98 10.86
N ILE A 93 7.25 -3.67 11.53
CA ILE A 93 8.29 -3.06 12.36
C ILE A 93 9.64 -3.59 11.90
N ASP A 94 10.51 -2.70 11.49
CA ASP A 94 11.88 -3.01 11.11
C ASP A 94 12.83 -1.83 11.39
N SER A 95 13.99 -1.82 10.78
CA SER A 95 14.96 -0.75 10.90
C SER A 95 15.24 -0.13 9.54
N LEU A 96 15.33 1.20 9.50
CA LEU A 96 15.76 1.98 8.37
C LEU A 96 16.75 3.04 8.84
N TYR A 97 17.96 3.05 8.27
CA TYR A 97 19.05 3.97 8.66
C TYR A 97 19.34 3.95 10.16
N ASN A 98 19.39 2.74 10.75
CA ASN A 98 19.59 2.48 12.18
C ASN A 98 18.48 3.04 13.10
N LYS A 99 17.32 3.41 12.55
CA LYS A 99 16.17 3.91 13.29
C LYS A 99 14.99 2.95 13.19
N LYS A 100 14.16 2.88 14.23
CA LYS A 100 12.95 2.06 14.21
C LYS A 100 11.98 2.63 13.17
N ARG A 101 11.65 1.81 12.18
CA ARG A 101 10.62 2.10 11.20
C ARG A 101 9.34 1.34 11.51
N VAL A 102 8.21 2.02 11.47
CA VAL A 102 6.89 1.42 11.55
C VAL A 102 6.09 1.79 10.31
N SER A 103 5.57 0.79 9.59
CA SER A 103 4.91 1.01 8.31
C SER A 103 3.73 0.07 8.12
N HIS A 104 2.82 0.41 7.23
CA HIS A 104 1.78 -0.49 6.76
C HIS A 104 1.36 -0.16 5.33
N SER A 105 1.03 -1.20 4.57
CA SER A 105 0.51 -1.08 3.21
C SER A 105 -0.99 -1.40 3.18
N GLY A 106 -1.69 -0.82 2.22
CA GLY A 106 -3.07 -1.18 1.88
C GLY A 106 -3.21 -1.50 0.40
N ASN A 107 -4.07 -2.47 0.09
CA ASN A 107 -4.35 -2.86 -1.27
C ASN A 107 -5.80 -3.37 -1.38
N VAL A 108 -6.64 -2.61 -2.04
CA VAL A 108 -8.06 -2.96 -2.28
C VAL A 108 -8.44 -2.47 -3.67
N ALA A 109 -8.99 -3.34 -4.49
CA ALA A 109 -9.56 -3.10 -5.83
C ALA A 109 -9.37 -1.69 -6.43
N GLY A 110 -8.29 -1.48 -7.13
CA GLY A 110 -7.96 -0.21 -7.77
C GLY A 110 -7.25 0.81 -6.89
N PHE A 111 -7.04 0.52 -5.60
CA PHE A 111 -6.38 1.41 -4.65
C PHE A 111 -5.18 0.75 -4.00
N LYS A 112 -4.12 1.52 -3.83
CA LYS A 112 -2.96 1.15 -3.04
C LYS A 112 -2.58 2.29 -2.11
N SER A 113 -2.13 1.93 -0.92
CA SER A 113 -1.67 2.91 0.07
C SER A 113 -0.41 2.44 0.77
N HIS A 114 0.33 3.38 1.30
CA HIS A 114 1.44 3.10 2.19
C HIS A 114 1.62 4.24 3.17
N ILE A 115 1.78 3.89 4.44
CA ILE A 115 2.23 4.80 5.50
C ILE A 115 3.57 4.30 6.01
N ASN A 116 4.55 5.18 6.09
CA ASN A 116 5.92 4.88 6.48
C ASN A 116 6.40 5.93 7.49
N ARG A 117 6.82 5.49 8.67
CA ARG A 117 7.08 6.38 9.80
C ARG A 117 8.40 6.05 10.47
N ILE A 118 9.11 7.09 10.88
CA ILE A 118 10.22 7.02 11.84
C ILE A 118 9.80 7.84 13.06
N PRO A 119 9.16 7.21 14.08
CA PRO A 119 8.60 7.94 15.21
C PRO A 119 9.62 8.79 15.99
N GLU A 120 10.85 8.33 16.13
CA GLU A 120 11.89 9.06 16.87
C GLU A 120 12.29 10.40 16.22
N ASP A 121 12.09 10.55 14.91
CA ASP A 121 12.38 11.79 14.16
C ASP A 121 11.12 12.57 13.80
N ASP A 122 9.94 12.12 14.23
CA ASP A 122 8.63 12.68 13.85
C ASP A 122 8.42 12.72 12.32
N ILE A 123 8.98 11.74 11.60
CA ILE A 123 8.83 11.62 10.15
C ILE A 123 7.67 10.68 9.81
N CYS A 124 6.83 11.13 8.87
CA CYS A 124 5.74 10.33 8.32
C CYS A 124 5.59 10.60 6.82
N VAL A 125 5.71 9.56 6.02
CA VAL A 125 5.42 9.58 4.57
C VAL A 125 4.14 8.80 4.33
N ILE A 126 3.15 9.45 3.73
CA ILE A 126 1.84 8.87 3.42
C ILE A 126 1.63 8.96 1.92
N ILE A 127 1.40 7.83 1.27
CA ILE A 127 1.12 7.77 -0.16
C ILE A 127 -0.19 7.02 -0.36
N LEU A 128 -1.14 7.68 -1.01
CA LEU A 128 -2.40 7.11 -1.46
C LEU A 128 -2.44 7.15 -2.99
N SER A 129 -2.87 6.05 -3.58
CA SER A 129 -3.00 5.93 -5.03
C SER A 129 -4.29 5.22 -5.39
N ASN A 130 -4.91 5.69 -6.46
CA ASN A 130 -6.08 5.09 -7.06
C ASN A 130 -5.74 4.24 -8.29
N SER A 131 -4.53 3.69 -8.34
CA SER A 131 -4.06 2.78 -9.39
C SER A 131 -3.42 1.53 -8.80
N MET A 132 -3.86 0.35 -9.25
CA MET A 132 -3.26 -0.93 -8.86
C MET A 132 -1.82 -1.12 -9.35
N ASN A 133 -1.40 -0.37 -10.37
CA ASN A 133 -0.05 -0.45 -10.94
C ASN A 133 0.95 0.43 -10.18
N SER A 134 0.48 1.30 -9.29
CA SER A 134 1.34 2.14 -8.47
C SER A 134 2.14 1.32 -7.45
N GLN A 135 3.25 1.86 -7.00
CA GLN A 135 4.14 1.25 -6.02
C GLN A 135 4.38 2.21 -4.83
N PRO A 136 3.34 2.48 -4.01
CA PRO A 136 3.44 3.47 -2.92
C PRO A 136 4.53 3.12 -1.89
N GLY A 137 4.76 1.83 -1.63
CA GLY A 137 5.86 1.39 -0.77
C GLY A 137 7.23 1.80 -1.29
N GLN A 138 7.51 1.57 -2.58
CA GLN A 138 8.77 1.99 -3.21
C GLN A 138 8.91 3.51 -3.21
N LEU A 139 7.86 4.24 -3.57
CA LEU A 139 7.88 5.70 -3.56
C LEU A 139 8.10 6.25 -2.15
N SER A 140 7.51 5.65 -1.12
CA SER A 140 7.73 6.08 0.26
C SER A 140 9.18 5.86 0.70
N MET A 141 9.83 4.78 0.24
CA MET A 141 11.26 4.54 0.52
C MET A 141 12.16 5.56 -0.18
N ILE A 142 11.81 5.98 -1.39
CA ILE A 142 12.52 7.07 -2.09
C ILE A 142 12.38 8.37 -1.31
N CYS A 143 11.17 8.72 -0.85
CA CYS A 143 10.96 9.89 -0.01
C CYS A 143 11.81 9.83 1.28
N MET A 144 11.87 8.66 1.93
CA MET A 144 12.73 8.47 3.10
C MET A 144 14.22 8.65 2.75
N ALA A 145 14.68 8.11 1.63
CA ALA A 145 16.06 8.28 1.20
C ALA A 145 16.41 9.76 0.96
N ILE A 146 15.51 10.52 0.33
CA ILE A 146 15.69 11.96 0.14
C ILE A 146 15.77 12.70 1.49
N LEU A 147 14.84 12.41 2.43
CA LEU A 147 14.82 13.04 3.75
C LEU A 147 16.10 12.77 4.56
N TYR A 148 16.66 11.56 4.41
CA TYR A 148 17.91 11.15 5.09
C TYR A 148 19.17 11.34 4.23
N GLN A 149 19.07 12.04 3.11
CA GLN A 149 20.19 12.30 2.19
C GLN A 149 20.94 11.01 1.77
N GLN A 150 20.17 9.93 1.57
CA GLN A 150 20.69 8.65 1.13
C GLN A 150 20.53 8.48 -0.39
N PRO A 151 21.37 7.68 -1.05
CA PRO A 151 21.22 7.37 -2.47
C PRO A 151 19.87 6.72 -2.77
N TYR A 152 19.25 7.09 -3.87
CA TYR A 152 18.00 6.51 -4.35
C TYR A 152 17.99 6.39 -5.87
N GLN A 153 17.12 5.53 -6.38
CA GLN A 153 16.84 5.39 -7.80
C GLN A 153 15.36 5.64 -8.04
N LEU A 154 15.05 6.47 -9.03
CA LEU A 154 13.65 6.67 -9.45
C LEU A 154 13.13 5.41 -10.14
N PRO A 155 11.82 5.13 -10.02
CA PRO A 155 11.20 4.05 -10.77
C PRO A 155 11.39 4.26 -12.27
N VAL A 156 11.83 3.21 -12.96
CA VAL A 156 11.94 3.23 -14.41
C VAL A 156 10.57 2.91 -15.01
N GLU A 157 10.15 3.73 -15.97
CA GLU A 157 8.93 3.45 -16.73
C GLU A 157 9.08 2.12 -17.50
N LYS A 158 8.15 1.21 -17.29
CA LYS A 158 8.13 -0.06 -18.03
C LYS A 158 7.72 0.21 -19.48
N LYS A 159 8.62 -0.05 -20.40
CA LYS A 159 8.31 -0.04 -21.84
C LYS A 159 7.78 -1.42 -22.23
N TYR A 160 6.54 -1.46 -22.67
CA TYR A 160 5.97 -2.67 -23.25
C TYR A 160 6.45 -2.80 -24.71
N ILE A 161 6.92 -3.99 -25.05
CA ILE A 161 7.31 -4.34 -26.41
C ILE A 161 6.35 -5.40 -26.96
N LYS A 162 6.03 -5.31 -28.23
CA LYS A 162 5.28 -6.36 -28.90
C LYS A 162 6.28 -7.39 -29.44
N LEU A 163 6.16 -8.62 -28.96
CA LEU A 163 6.95 -9.74 -29.46
C LEU A 163 6.13 -10.53 -30.45
N ASN A 164 6.80 -11.18 -31.43
CA ASN A 164 6.13 -12.11 -32.34
C ASN A 164 5.85 -13.46 -31.62
N ASP A 165 4.93 -14.22 -32.16
CA ASP A 165 4.47 -15.48 -31.58
C ASP A 165 5.60 -16.51 -31.43
N ASP A 166 6.58 -16.54 -32.35
CA ASP A 166 7.70 -17.49 -32.29
C ASP A 166 8.59 -17.23 -31.05
N ILE A 167 8.80 -15.98 -30.72
CA ILE A 167 9.50 -15.59 -29.47
C ILE A 167 8.63 -15.93 -28.27
N LEU A 168 7.33 -15.59 -28.28
CA LEU A 168 6.42 -15.87 -27.18
C LEU A 168 6.29 -17.36 -26.88
N ARG A 169 6.29 -18.22 -27.94
CA ARG A 169 6.26 -19.69 -27.77
C ARG A 169 7.45 -20.24 -27.00
N GLN A 170 8.61 -19.59 -27.04
CA GLN A 170 9.79 -20.01 -26.28
C GLN A 170 9.60 -19.80 -24.77
N TYR A 171 8.67 -18.96 -24.36
CA TYR A 171 8.34 -18.70 -22.95
C TYR A 171 7.09 -19.44 -22.50
N THR A 172 6.44 -20.24 -23.34
CA THR A 172 5.34 -21.12 -22.91
C THR A 172 5.89 -22.32 -22.12
N GLY A 173 5.14 -22.79 -21.14
CA GLY A 173 5.54 -23.95 -20.38
C GLY A 173 5.10 -23.88 -18.92
N LEU A 174 5.50 -24.89 -18.15
CA LEU A 174 5.25 -24.98 -16.72
C LEU A 174 6.49 -24.48 -15.95
N TYR A 175 6.31 -23.43 -15.17
CA TYR A 175 7.35 -22.86 -14.34
C TYR A 175 7.10 -23.22 -12.86
N LEU A 176 8.08 -23.82 -12.20
CA LEU A 176 8.04 -24.18 -10.80
C LEU A 176 8.71 -23.08 -9.98
N PHE A 177 7.96 -22.45 -9.08
CA PHE A 177 8.50 -21.47 -8.12
C PHE A 177 9.01 -22.14 -6.85
N ASN A 178 8.33 -23.19 -6.43
CA ASN A 178 8.70 -24.09 -5.35
C ASN A 178 7.92 -25.42 -5.51
N PRO A 179 8.14 -26.46 -4.68
CA PRO A 179 7.46 -27.75 -4.82
C PRO A 179 5.92 -27.71 -4.77
N GLN A 180 5.34 -26.65 -4.18
CA GLN A 180 3.88 -26.49 -4.02
C GLN A 180 3.26 -25.48 -4.98
N LEU A 181 4.07 -24.70 -5.68
CA LEU A 181 3.58 -23.62 -6.54
C LEU A 181 4.18 -23.72 -7.93
N SER A 182 3.31 -23.94 -8.90
CA SER A 182 3.66 -23.90 -10.32
C SER A 182 2.74 -22.93 -11.07
N MET A 183 3.21 -22.37 -12.16
CA MET A 183 2.45 -21.50 -13.06
C MET A 183 2.65 -21.96 -14.50
N ALA A 184 1.55 -22.20 -15.23
CA ALA A 184 1.57 -22.50 -16.64
C ALA A 184 1.43 -21.20 -17.46
N PHE A 185 2.36 -20.98 -18.36
CA PHE A 185 2.27 -19.91 -19.37
C PHE A 185 1.84 -20.51 -20.72
N THR A 186 0.78 -19.98 -21.28
CA THR A 186 0.25 -20.41 -22.56
C THR A 186 0.12 -19.22 -23.49
N LEU A 187 0.24 -19.46 -24.81
CA LEU A 187 -0.03 -18.45 -25.83
C LEU A 187 -1.47 -18.60 -26.30
N ASP A 188 -2.30 -17.57 -26.06
CA ASP A 188 -3.65 -17.52 -26.59
C ASP A 188 -3.63 -16.93 -28.01
N LYS A 189 -4.40 -17.53 -28.92
CA LYS A 189 -4.49 -17.09 -30.32
C LYS A 189 -5.39 -15.87 -30.54
N HIS A 190 -5.97 -15.31 -29.45
CA HIS A 190 -7.00 -14.26 -29.53
C HIS A 190 -6.58 -12.90 -28.94
N GLN A 191 -5.29 -12.60 -28.90
CA GLN A 191 -4.84 -11.24 -28.54
C GLN A 191 -4.00 -10.61 -29.65
#